data_5d4d462c520cb18544cd685457ea8af6
#
_entry.id   5d4d462c520cb18544cd685457ea8af6
#
_cell.length_a   1.000
_cell.length_b   1.000
_cell.length_c   1.000
_cell.angle_alpha   90.00
_cell.angle_beta   90.00
_cell.angle_gamma   90.00
#
_symmetry.space_group_name_H-M   'P 1'
#
loop_
_entity.id
_entity.type
_entity.pdbx_description
1 polymer ?
#
loop_
_entity_poly.entity_id
_entity_poly.type
_entity_poly.pdbx_seq_one_letter_code
_entity_poly.pdbx_strand_id
1 'polypeptide(L)'
;MAGTSTRSVIRWAAVVAAVIFPVVLIGVGGPPQAVTSVVTFHPAVSDFQFITASETPPTQAQCASVGRRCFNATAMQNSYNLGPLYGHGFDGRGITIGIVDSFGSDTMAHDLRVFNDAFGLPHMCGEEGVTCGSGMPMFSELKQGNVNTTGQPPNNGTGLETHNLWALEVALDVEWAHAIAPGANILLIDTPTAEVLGVQGFPDFFKAEKFVIDNHLADVISQSFASGEEAFNSTQSLLNLRYAFEAARAQGVTMLAASGDSGSAATPKVPVKNPTPFPFPAVWWPASDPLVTGVGGTYLCTDPNTGLAVDSGSPPAQCQTNPGVREVGWIAAGGGFSHVFPRPLFQNVLPAGSTTIPATARGVPDIGYQASSRTGVLVYITNPGYTGIVCPDGSLCSAGWYVVGGTSSGSPQWAALIAIADQINGGPLGFINPALYKIGSDPARYAADFYDVTTGNNGSSAPVPGYPATTGWDPVTGLGTPNAAVFLPDLVQAVHGN
;
A
#
# COMPACT_ATOMS: atom_id res chain seq x y z
N MET A 1 57.19 84.39 -40.50
CA MET A 1 58.08 83.55 -41.31
C MET A 1 57.36 82.27 -41.58
N ALA A 2 57.29 81.94 -42.79
CA ALA A 2 56.53 80.94 -43.51
C ALA A 2 56.53 79.54 -42.91
N GLY A 3 55.37 78.91 -42.91
CA GLY A 3 55.18 77.50 -42.66
C GLY A 3 54.06 76.97 -43.53
N THR A 4 54.44 76.20 -44.50
CA THR A 4 53.63 75.65 -45.59
C THR A 4 52.63 74.62 -45.18
N SER A 5 51.39 74.80 -45.66
CA SER A 5 50.27 73.85 -45.54
C SER A 5 50.40 72.77 -46.61
N THR A 6 50.32 71.49 -46.22
CA THR A 6 50.14 70.38 -47.15
C THR A 6 48.73 69.70 -46.87
N ARG A 7 47.87 69.87 -47.88
CA ARG A 7 46.54 69.26 -47.94
C ARG A 7 46.70 67.77 -48.33
N SER A 8 46.25 66.87 -47.45
CA SER A 8 46.12 65.46 -47.74
C SER A 8 44.71 65.13 -48.24
N VAL A 9 44.62 64.58 -49.44
CA VAL A 9 43.38 64.18 -50.08
C VAL A 9 43.00 62.77 -49.58
N ILE A 10 41.96 62.68 -48.85
CA ILE A 10 41.41 61.36 -48.40
C ILE A 10 40.43 60.89 -49.48
N ARG A 11 40.78 59.78 -50.13
CA ARG A 11 39.92 59.05 -51.07
C ARG A 11 38.94 58.17 -50.19
N TRP A 12 37.64 58.36 -50.34
CA TRP A 12 36.63 57.48 -49.83
C TRP A 12 36.50 56.22 -50.70
N ALA A 13 36.79 55.08 -50.16
CA ALA A 13 36.43 53.79 -50.74
C ALA A 13 35.10 53.32 -50.13
N ALA A 14 34.07 53.26 -50.97
CA ALA A 14 32.78 52.72 -50.57
C ALA A 14 32.89 51.21 -50.43
N VAL A 15 32.80 50.74 -49.21
CA VAL A 15 32.63 49.28 -48.89
C VAL A 15 31.13 48.99 -48.91
N VAL A 16 30.68 48.28 -49.95
CA VAL A 16 29.32 47.71 -49.98
C VAL A 16 29.31 46.45 -49.07
N ALA A 17 28.77 46.58 -47.87
CA ALA A 17 28.51 45.46 -47.00
C ALA A 17 27.25 44.78 -47.48
N ALA A 18 27.36 43.57 -48.04
CA ALA A 18 26.23 42.69 -48.29
C ALA A 18 25.70 42.14 -46.95
N VAL A 19 24.54 42.60 -46.49
CA VAL A 19 23.83 42.05 -45.33
C VAL A 19 23.14 40.80 -45.80
N ILE A 20 23.71 39.63 -45.43
CA ILE A 20 23.07 38.35 -45.58
C ILE A 20 22.10 38.20 -44.38
N PHE A 21 20.80 38.33 -44.59
CA PHE A 21 19.80 37.95 -43.63
C PHE A 21 19.69 36.41 -43.60
N PRO A 22 19.87 35.75 -42.44
CA PRO A 22 19.53 34.36 -42.36
C PRO A 22 18.00 34.22 -42.46
N VAL A 23 17.52 33.51 -43.46
CA VAL A 23 16.14 33.06 -43.54
C VAL A 23 15.97 32.02 -42.44
N VAL A 24 15.39 32.43 -41.32
CA VAL A 24 14.92 31.51 -40.31
C VAL A 24 13.69 30.83 -40.90
N LEU A 25 13.86 29.58 -41.37
CA LEU A 25 12.76 28.67 -41.64
C LEU A 25 12.07 28.38 -40.29
N ILE A 26 10.99 29.11 -40.03
CA ILE A 26 10.07 28.75 -38.95
C ILE A 26 9.45 27.43 -39.41
N GLY A 27 9.98 26.31 -38.89
CA GLY A 27 9.33 25.00 -39.00
C GLY A 27 7.92 25.14 -38.46
N VAL A 28 6.94 24.90 -39.31
CA VAL A 28 5.54 24.76 -38.89
C VAL A 28 5.52 23.57 -37.99
N GLY A 29 5.56 23.78 -36.67
CA GLY A 29 5.37 22.75 -35.69
C GLY A 29 4.05 22.09 -35.99
N GLY A 30 4.06 20.77 -36.20
CA GLY A 30 2.85 19.97 -36.25
C GLY A 30 2.01 20.24 -34.99
N PRO A 31 0.70 19.96 -35.03
CA PRO A 31 -0.14 20.17 -33.87
C PRO A 31 0.51 19.46 -32.68
N PRO A 32 0.50 20.08 -31.48
CA PRO A 32 1.08 19.46 -30.30
C PRO A 32 0.42 18.07 -30.16
N GLN A 33 1.24 17.04 -30.24
CA GLN A 33 0.77 15.70 -29.90
C GLN A 33 0.24 15.80 -28.48
N ALA A 34 -1.04 15.53 -28.32
CA ALA A 34 -1.62 15.38 -27.00
C ALA A 34 -0.80 14.31 -26.29
N VAL A 35 0.01 14.71 -25.35
CA VAL A 35 0.70 13.79 -24.45
C VAL A 35 -0.43 13.13 -23.69
N THR A 36 -0.80 11.93 -24.11
CA THR A 36 -1.73 11.08 -23.36
C THR A 36 -1.05 10.80 -22.03
N SER A 37 -1.55 11.47 -21.07
CA SER A 37 -1.08 11.33 -19.70
C SER A 37 -1.47 9.96 -19.18
N VAL A 38 -0.49 9.13 -18.91
CA VAL A 38 -0.64 7.77 -18.38
C VAL A 38 -0.74 7.86 -16.86
N VAL A 39 -1.78 7.36 -16.26
CA VAL A 39 -1.90 7.17 -14.81
C VAL A 39 -1.18 5.88 -14.46
N THR A 40 -0.34 5.89 -13.46
CA THR A 40 0.38 4.71 -13.02
C THR A 40 -0.16 4.22 -11.70
N PHE A 41 -0.25 2.90 -11.57
CA PHE A 41 -0.42 2.23 -10.31
C PHE A 41 0.95 1.99 -9.69
N HIS A 42 0.97 2.01 -8.39
CA HIS A 42 2.13 1.54 -7.67
C HIS A 42 1.65 0.48 -6.70
N PRO A 43 2.30 -0.71 -6.60
CA PRO A 43 2.18 -1.49 -5.40
C PRO A 43 2.57 -0.56 -4.27
N ALA A 44 1.82 -0.59 -3.19
CA ALA A 44 2.12 0.29 -2.06
C ALA A 44 3.30 -0.25 -1.21
N VAL A 45 4.18 -1.10 -1.79
CA VAL A 45 5.46 -1.49 -1.23
C VAL A 45 6.55 -0.55 -1.72
N SER A 46 6.89 0.45 -0.93
CA SER A 46 7.85 1.49 -1.33
C SER A 46 9.22 1.36 -0.67
N ASP A 47 9.33 0.60 0.40
CA ASP A 47 10.59 0.43 1.16
C ASP A 47 10.75 -1.03 1.58
N PHE A 48 11.79 -1.67 1.09
CA PHE A 48 12.16 -3.04 1.43
C PHE A 48 13.68 -3.17 1.53
N GLN A 49 14.15 -4.20 2.24
CA GLN A 49 15.57 -4.49 2.39
C GLN A 49 15.80 -5.98 2.32
N PHE A 50 16.63 -6.43 1.37
CA PHE A 50 17.13 -7.79 1.33
C PHE A 50 18.02 -8.09 2.55
N ILE A 51 17.83 -9.23 3.19
CA ILE A 51 18.57 -9.62 4.40
C ILE A 51 19.46 -10.83 4.15
N THR A 52 18.91 -11.91 3.60
CA THR A 52 19.68 -13.15 3.39
C THR A 52 19.08 -14.02 2.28
N ALA A 53 19.93 -14.71 1.54
CA ALA A 53 19.53 -15.68 0.51
C ALA A 53 19.18 -17.08 1.09
N SER A 54 19.25 -17.26 2.40
CA SER A 54 18.92 -18.54 3.05
C SER A 54 17.39 -18.73 3.09
N GLU A 55 16.90 -19.96 3.04
CA GLU A 55 15.51 -20.27 3.41
C GLU A 55 15.28 -20.15 4.93
N THR A 56 16.34 -20.22 5.74
CA THR A 56 16.23 -19.96 7.18
C THR A 56 16.02 -18.47 7.42
N PRO A 57 15.01 -18.07 8.20
CA PRO A 57 14.75 -16.67 8.50
C PRO A 57 15.96 -15.96 9.13
N PRO A 58 16.15 -14.67 8.84
CA PRO A 58 17.23 -13.92 9.44
C PRO A 58 17.02 -13.74 10.96
N THR A 59 18.12 -13.64 11.68
CA THR A 59 18.14 -13.26 13.08
C THR A 59 17.88 -11.76 13.25
N GLN A 60 17.39 -11.33 14.41
CA GLN A 60 17.25 -9.90 14.72
C GLN A 60 18.60 -9.14 14.65
N ALA A 61 19.70 -9.82 14.92
CA ALA A 61 21.04 -9.21 14.78
C ALA A 61 21.37 -8.89 13.31
N GLN A 62 20.99 -9.75 12.38
CA GLN A 62 21.15 -9.46 10.94
C GLN A 62 20.25 -8.29 10.51
N CYS A 63 19.01 -8.24 10.96
CA CYS A 63 18.10 -7.13 10.71
C CYS A 63 18.63 -5.81 11.31
N ALA A 64 19.08 -5.84 12.55
CA ALA A 64 19.64 -4.67 13.23
C ALA A 64 20.92 -4.15 12.54
N SER A 65 21.72 -5.04 11.91
CA SER A 65 22.94 -4.63 11.17
C SER A 65 22.63 -3.71 9.98
N VAL A 66 21.40 -3.77 9.45
CA VAL A 66 20.92 -2.90 8.38
C VAL A 66 19.90 -1.85 8.88
N GLY A 67 19.85 -1.65 10.21
CA GLY A 67 19.01 -0.62 10.84
C GLY A 67 17.51 -0.94 10.85
N ARG A 68 17.13 -2.21 10.81
CA ARG A 68 15.74 -2.69 10.75
C ARG A 68 15.39 -3.54 11.98
N ARG A 69 14.10 -3.63 12.28
CA ARG A 69 13.47 -4.72 13.02
C ARG A 69 12.76 -5.62 12.02
N CYS A 70 12.83 -6.93 12.25
CA CYS A 70 12.16 -7.90 11.39
C CYS A 70 11.11 -8.64 12.20
N PHE A 71 9.87 -8.28 12.01
CA PHE A 71 8.76 -8.93 12.69
C PHE A 71 8.47 -10.28 12.04
N ASN A 72 8.36 -11.31 12.86
CA ASN A 72 7.85 -12.63 12.48
C ASN A 72 6.35 -12.73 12.75
N ALA A 73 5.71 -13.82 12.28
CA ALA A 73 4.27 -14.03 12.43
C ALA A 73 3.82 -13.95 13.90
N THR A 74 4.50 -14.64 14.83
CA THR A 74 4.15 -14.64 16.25
C THR A 74 4.24 -13.25 16.88
N ALA A 75 5.26 -12.49 16.54
CA ALA A 75 5.43 -11.13 17.08
C ALA A 75 4.32 -10.19 16.58
N MET A 76 3.92 -10.29 15.32
CA MET A 76 2.80 -9.51 14.79
C MET A 76 1.47 -9.92 15.44
N GLN A 77 1.20 -11.22 15.52
CA GLN A 77 -0.01 -11.75 16.18
C GLN A 77 -0.13 -11.26 17.63
N ASN A 78 0.97 -11.29 18.39
CA ASN A 78 0.99 -10.82 19.77
C ASN A 78 0.90 -9.29 19.86
N SER A 79 1.54 -8.58 18.93
CA SER A 79 1.47 -7.13 18.87
C SER A 79 0.05 -6.62 18.70
N TYR A 80 -0.81 -7.32 18.01
CA TYR A 80 -2.21 -6.96 17.83
C TYR A 80 -3.19 -7.82 18.64
N ASN A 81 -2.66 -8.55 19.64
CA ASN A 81 -3.46 -9.31 20.63
C ASN A 81 -4.39 -10.37 20.00
N LEU A 82 -3.88 -11.16 19.06
CA LEU A 82 -4.65 -12.22 18.40
C LEU A 82 -4.73 -13.52 19.19
N GLY A 83 -3.80 -13.76 20.11
CA GLY A 83 -3.72 -15.01 20.88
C GLY A 83 -5.03 -15.49 21.51
N PRO A 84 -5.83 -14.63 22.18
CA PRO A 84 -7.12 -15.02 22.72
C PRO A 84 -8.12 -15.53 21.67
N LEU A 85 -8.12 -14.96 20.46
CA LEU A 85 -9.01 -15.38 19.37
C LEU A 85 -8.64 -16.78 18.90
N TYR A 86 -7.36 -17.05 18.67
CA TYR A 86 -6.89 -18.39 18.31
C TYR A 86 -7.19 -19.42 19.41
N GLY A 87 -7.07 -19.01 20.68
CA GLY A 87 -7.44 -19.86 21.82
C GLY A 87 -8.92 -20.28 21.85
N HIS A 88 -9.78 -19.50 21.19
CA HIS A 88 -11.20 -19.82 20.99
C HIS A 88 -11.50 -20.50 19.64
N GLY A 89 -10.48 -20.76 18.81
CA GLY A 89 -10.63 -21.37 17.48
C GLY A 89 -11.04 -20.41 16.38
N PHE A 90 -10.91 -19.09 16.60
CA PHE A 90 -11.15 -18.07 15.60
C PHE A 90 -9.85 -17.75 14.86
N ASP A 91 -9.68 -18.34 13.69
CA ASP A 91 -8.49 -18.30 12.84
C ASP A 91 -8.80 -17.92 11.36
N GLY A 92 -10.04 -17.49 11.09
CA GLY A 92 -10.54 -17.15 9.76
C GLY A 92 -11.12 -18.34 8.98
N ARG A 93 -11.23 -19.50 9.60
CA ARG A 93 -11.68 -20.73 8.94
C ARG A 93 -13.06 -20.61 8.31
N GLY A 94 -13.14 -21.07 7.04
CA GLY A 94 -14.36 -21.06 6.24
C GLY A 94 -14.60 -19.77 5.49
N ILE A 95 -13.73 -18.77 5.66
CA ILE A 95 -13.77 -17.48 4.98
C ILE A 95 -12.69 -17.44 3.90
N THR A 96 -12.94 -16.74 2.81
CA THR A 96 -11.99 -16.56 1.70
C THR A 96 -11.56 -15.09 1.58
N ILE A 97 -10.25 -14.86 1.67
CA ILE A 97 -9.61 -13.56 1.43
C ILE A 97 -9.21 -13.50 -0.03
N GLY A 98 -9.74 -12.53 -0.78
CA GLY A 98 -9.29 -12.18 -2.12
C GLY A 98 -8.15 -11.17 -2.06
N ILE A 99 -7.07 -11.45 -2.76
CA ILE A 99 -5.91 -10.56 -2.92
C ILE A 99 -5.82 -10.21 -4.40
N VAL A 100 -5.87 -8.94 -4.75
CA VAL A 100 -5.88 -8.48 -6.14
C VAL A 100 -4.57 -7.79 -6.46
N ASP A 101 -3.78 -8.41 -7.33
CA ASP A 101 -2.45 -7.95 -7.71
C ASP A 101 -2.20 -8.03 -9.21
N SER A 102 -1.08 -7.45 -9.64
CA SER A 102 -0.62 -7.57 -11.02
C SER A 102 0.27 -8.80 -11.18
N PHE A 103 0.08 -9.52 -12.28
CA PHE A 103 0.94 -10.58 -12.79
C PHE A 103 1.04 -11.86 -11.96
N GLY A 104 0.77 -11.83 -10.66
CA GLY A 104 1.02 -12.96 -9.77
C GLY A 104 2.51 -13.27 -9.56
N SER A 105 2.80 -14.44 -8.99
CA SER A 105 4.16 -14.95 -8.83
C SER A 105 4.20 -16.46 -9.11
N ASP A 106 5.00 -16.87 -10.07
CA ASP A 106 5.17 -18.30 -10.45
C ASP A 106 5.75 -19.15 -9.31
N THR A 107 6.32 -18.52 -8.29
CA THR A 107 6.94 -19.20 -7.15
C THR A 107 6.11 -19.12 -5.89
N MET A 108 4.92 -18.48 -5.90
CA MET A 108 4.16 -18.21 -4.69
C MET A 108 3.81 -19.47 -3.87
N ALA A 109 3.47 -20.57 -4.53
CA ALA A 109 3.18 -21.84 -3.85
C ALA A 109 4.41 -22.41 -3.11
N HIS A 110 5.61 -22.20 -3.63
CA HIS A 110 6.87 -22.54 -2.98
C HIS A 110 7.20 -21.56 -1.85
N ASP A 111 7.08 -20.26 -2.12
CA ASP A 111 7.45 -19.20 -1.18
C ASP A 111 6.58 -19.26 0.07
N LEU A 112 5.28 -19.47 -0.09
CA LEU A 112 4.34 -19.68 1.00
C LEU A 112 4.70 -20.91 1.85
N ARG A 113 5.12 -22.03 1.22
CA ARG A 113 5.59 -23.20 1.96
C ARG A 113 6.82 -22.89 2.81
N VAL A 114 7.82 -22.21 2.23
CA VAL A 114 9.03 -21.82 2.98
C VAL A 114 8.68 -20.89 4.15
N PHE A 115 7.79 -19.92 3.91
CA PHE A 115 7.32 -19.00 4.94
C PHE A 115 6.60 -19.75 6.08
N ASN A 116 5.69 -20.67 5.75
CA ASN A 116 4.94 -21.45 6.74
C ASN A 116 5.84 -22.40 7.54
N ASP A 117 6.78 -23.08 6.89
CA ASP A 117 7.80 -23.89 7.56
C ASP A 117 8.63 -23.06 8.54
N ALA A 118 9.03 -21.85 8.14
CA ALA A 118 9.88 -20.97 8.93
C ALA A 118 9.21 -20.47 10.22
N PHE A 119 7.90 -20.23 10.19
CA PHE A 119 7.15 -19.68 11.33
C PHE A 119 6.22 -20.66 12.01
N GLY A 120 6.21 -21.94 11.56
CA GLY A 120 5.36 -22.99 12.14
C GLY A 120 3.88 -22.74 11.93
N LEU A 121 3.51 -22.11 10.83
CA LEU A 121 2.12 -21.88 10.45
C LEU A 121 1.50 -23.14 9.83
N PRO A 122 0.18 -23.31 9.90
CA PRO A 122 -0.49 -24.41 9.21
C PRO A 122 -0.25 -24.33 7.70
N HIS A 123 0.04 -25.45 7.07
CA HIS A 123 0.14 -25.49 5.61
C HIS A 123 -1.23 -25.34 4.94
N MET A 124 -1.22 -24.76 3.76
CA MET A 124 -2.39 -24.62 2.91
C MET A 124 -2.40 -25.68 1.80
N CYS A 125 -3.60 -26.16 1.45
CA CYS A 125 -3.78 -26.90 0.21
C CYS A 125 -3.49 -25.95 -0.97
N GLY A 126 -2.55 -26.31 -1.84
CA GLY A 126 -2.07 -25.45 -2.94
C GLY A 126 -0.61 -25.01 -2.81
N GLU A 127 -0.01 -25.18 -1.63
CA GLU A 127 1.44 -25.04 -1.47
C GLU A 127 2.20 -26.14 -2.20
N GLU A 128 3.42 -25.85 -2.64
CA GLU A 128 4.28 -26.82 -3.31
C GLU A 128 4.59 -28.04 -2.42
N GLY A 129 4.29 -29.23 -2.93
CA GLY A 129 4.57 -30.50 -2.25
C GLY A 129 3.64 -30.84 -1.09
N VAL A 130 2.66 -30.00 -0.77
CA VAL A 130 1.69 -30.24 0.29
C VAL A 130 0.55 -31.13 -0.21
N THR A 131 0.27 -32.21 0.53
CA THR A 131 -0.88 -33.07 0.23
C THR A 131 -2.13 -32.51 0.90
N CYS A 132 -3.15 -32.21 0.09
CA CYS A 132 -4.41 -31.66 0.59
C CYS A 132 -5.14 -32.64 1.49
N GLY A 133 -5.57 -32.16 2.65
CA GLY A 133 -6.38 -32.87 3.63
C GLY A 133 -7.73 -32.19 3.87
N SER A 134 -8.67 -32.92 4.46
CA SER A 134 -9.97 -32.34 4.82
C SER A 134 -9.82 -31.24 5.88
N GLY A 135 -10.40 -30.07 5.64
CA GLY A 135 -10.41 -28.95 6.58
C GLY A 135 -9.13 -28.08 6.56
N MET A 136 -8.21 -28.34 5.65
CA MET A 136 -7.08 -27.43 5.40
C MET A 136 -7.57 -26.16 4.72
N PRO A 137 -7.00 -24.99 5.05
CA PRO A 137 -7.20 -23.78 4.25
C PRO A 137 -6.63 -23.99 2.84
N MET A 138 -7.14 -23.25 1.88
CA MET A 138 -6.72 -23.37 0.47
C MET A 138 -6.06 -22.08 0.01
N PHE A 139 -4.87 -22.21 -0.60
CA PHE A 139 -4.27 -21.20 -1.47
C PHE A 139 -4.62 -21.53 -2.92
N SER A 140 -5.16 -20.58 -3.66
CA SER A 140 -5.51 -20.74 -5.07
C SER A 140 -5.24 -19.44 -5.84
N GLU A 141 -4.97 -19.58 -7.14
CA GLU A 141 -4.75 -18.45 -8.05
C GLU A 141 -5.86 -18.40 -9.11
N LEU A 142 -6.35 -17.19 -9.37
CA LEU A 142 -7.31 -16.88 -10.42
C LEU A 142 -6.67 -15.91 -11.41
N LYS A 143 -6.21 -16.44 -12.55
CA LYS A 143 -5.61 -15.61 -13.60
C LYS A 143 -6.69 -15.00 -14.48
N GLN A 144 -6.85 -13.69 -14.39
CA GLN A 144 -7.81 -12.93 -15.19
C GLN A 144 -7.20 -12.50 -16.53
N GLY A 145 -7.92 -12.81 -17.64
CA GLY A 145 -7.43 -12.50 -18.99
C GLY A 145 -6.25 -13.37 -19.41
N ASN A 146 -5.35 -12.81 -20.21
CA ASN A 146 -4.13 -13.49 -20.68
C ASN A 146 -2.95 -13.19 -19.75
N VAL A 147 -3.08 -13.44 -18.47
CA VAL A 147 -1.95 -13.33 -17.55
C VAL A 147 -0.91 -14.36 -17.96
N ASN A 148 0.23 -13.90 -18.42
CA ASN A 148 1.36 -14.73 -18.76
C ASN A 148 2.51 -14.38 -17.83
N THR A 149 2.60 -15.10 -16.74
CA THR A 149 3.68 -14.93 -15.75
C THR A 149 5.04 -15.30 -16.32
N THR A 150 5.09 -16.19 -17.32
CA THR A 150 6.34 -16.70 -17.92
C THR A 150 6.86 -15.88 -19.10
N GLY A 151 6.05 -14.98 -19.66
CA GLY A 151 6.38 -14.20 -20.85
C GLY A 151 6.32 -12.69 -20.68
N GLN A 152 6.33 -12.21 -19.47
CA GLN A 152 6.29 -10.78 -19.19
C GLN A 152 7.55 -10.08 -19.71
N PRO A 153 7.43 -8.83 -20.18
CA PRO A 153 8.58 -8.09 -20.65
C PRO A 153 9.63 -8.04 -19.54
N PRO A 154 10.92 -8.24 -19.89
CA PRO A 154 11.98 -8.14 -18.93
C PRO A 154 11.93 -6.78 -18.25
N ASN A 155 12.30 -6.73 -16.97
CA ASN A 155 12.53 -5.50 -16.25
C ASN A 155 13.54 -4.66 -17.05
N ASN A 156 13.05 -3.68 -17.81
CA ASN A 156 13.89 -2.90 -18.74
C ASN A 156 14.65 -1.76 -18.05
N GLY A 157 14.68 -1.75 -16.73
CA GLY A 157 15.47 -0.81 -15.95
C GLY A 157 15.01 0.65 -16.05
N THR A 158 13.82 0.93 -16.57
CA THR A 158 13.34 2.31 -16.76
C THR A 158 12.70 2.92 -15.52
N GLY A 159 12.79 2.25 -14.36
CA GLY A 159 12.19 2.71 -13.10
C GLY A 159 10.68 2.53 -13.06
N LEU A 160 10.12 1.82 -14.00
CA LEU A 160 8.76 1.31 -13.96
C LEU A 160 8.72 0.18 -12.95
N GLU A 161 7.65 0.07 -12.21
CA GLU A 161 7.39 -1.08 -11.37
C GLU A 161 7.29 -2.31 -12.22
N THR A 162 8.04 -3.30 -11.80
CA THR A 162 8.34 -4.41 -12.64
C THR A 162 7.62 -5.62 -12.11
N HIS A 163 7.52 -6.61 -12.92
CA HIS A 163 7.04 -7.93 -12.56
C HIS A 163 7.64 -8.44 -11.23
N ASN A 164 8.93 -8.18 -11.02
CA ASN A 164 9.62 -8.58 -9.79
C ASN A 164 9.14 -7.84 -8.54
N LEU A 165 8.84 -6.56 -8.66
CA LEU A 165 8.30 -5.77 -7.54
C LEU A 165 6.89 -6.24 -7.22
N TRP A 166 6.08 -6.53 -8.23
CA TRP A 166 4.76 -7.12 -8.04
C TRP A 166 4.84 -8.55 -7.45
N ALA A 167 5.82 -9.36 -7.81
CA ALA A 167 6.02 -10.65 -7.15
C ALA A 167 6.37 -10.50 -5.66
N LEU A 168 7.09 -9.43 -5.27
CA LEU A 168 7.34 -9.11 -3.85
C LEU A 168 6.06 -8.66 -3.15
N GLU A 169 5.22 -7.85 -3.81
CA GLU A 169 3.90 -7.46 -3.29
C GLU A 169 3.01 -8.68 -3.07
N VAL A 170 2.89 -9.55 -4.09
CA VAL A 170 2.13 -10.81 -4.00
C VAL A 170 2.59 -11.67 -2.81
N ALA A 171 3.91 -11.82 -2.64
CA ALA A 171 4.45 -12.59 -1.51
C ALA A 171 4.10 -11.93 -0.16
N LEU A 172 4.26 -10.60 -0.05
CA LEU A 172 3.85 -9.85 1.14
C LEU A 172 2.38 -10.11 1.47
N ASP A 173 1.51 -9.93 0.49
CA ASP A 173 0.06 -9.97 0.71
C ASP A 173 -0.43 -11.37 1.08
N VAL A 174 0.02 -12.41 0.35
CA VAL A 174 -0.38 -13.80 0.59
C VAL A 174 0.17 -14.32 1.92
N GLU A 175 1.47 -14.14 2.17
CA GLU A 175 2.11 -14.63 3.39
C GLU A 175 1.54 -13.99 4.64
N TRP A 176 1.28 -12.68 4.61
CA TRP A 176 0.81 -11.96 5.79
C TRP A 176 -0.69 -12.02 5.99
N ALA A 177 -1.49 -12.21 4.95
CA ALA A 177 -2.88 -12.61 5.12
C ALA A 177 -2.98 -13.97 5.82
N HIS A 178 -2.18 -14.95 5.38
CA HIS A 178 -2.13 -16.27 6.02
C HIS A 178 -1.56 -16.23 7.45
N ALA A 179 -0.51 -15.44 7.69
CA ALA A 179 0.08 -15.29 9.02
C ALA A 179 -0.91 -14.79 10.08
N ILE A 180 -1.87 -13.95 9.71
CA ILE A 180 -2.87 -13.37 10.60
C ILE A 180 -4.16 -14.21 10.66
N ALA A 181 -4.59 -14.79 9.55
CA ALA A 181 -5.77 -15.67 9.51
C ALA A 181 -5.40 -17.08 8.99
N PRO A 182 -4.68 -17.89 9.80
CA PRO A 182 -4.09 -19.12 9.32
C PRO A 182 -5.10 -20.21 8.94
N GLY A 183 -6.37 -20.05 9.26
CA GLY A 183 -7.46 -20.93 8.85
C GLY A 183 -8.25 -20.44 7.64
N ALA A 184 -8.05 -19.21 7.18
CA ALA A 184 -8.75 -18.65 6.02
C ALA A 184 -8.22 -19.22 4.70
N ASN A 185 -9.09 -19.31 3.69
CA ASN A 185 -8.65 -19.54 2.32
C ASN A 185 -8.10 -18.22 1.74
N ILE A 186 -7.13 -18.34 0.84
CA ILE A 186 -6.58 -17.21 0.08
C ILE A 186 -6.79 -17.46 -1.40
N LEU A 187 -7.45 -16.50 -2.07
CA LEU A 187 -7.60 -16.43 -3.50
C LEU A 187 -6.76 -15.27 -4.03
N LEU A 188 -5.62 -15.58 -4.63
CA LEU A 188 -4.81 -14.60 -5.38
C LEU A 188 -5.46 -14.37 -6.75
N ILE A 189 -5.72 -13.11 -7.08
CA ILE A 189 -6.39 -12.69 -8.32
C ILE A 189 -5.37 -11.91 -9.15
N ASP A 190 -4.80 -12.58 -10.14
CA ASP A 190 -3.77 -12.03 -11.01
C ASP A 190 -4.38 -11.26 -12.16
N THR A 191 -4.01 -9.99 -12.29
CA THR A 191 -4.40 -9.17 -13.44
C THR A 191 -3.28 -9.09 -14.49
N PRO A 192 -3.61 -8.98 -15.79
CA PRO A 192 -2.59 -8.96 -16.86
C PRO A 192 -1.91 -7.62 -17.01
N THR A 193 -2.29 -6.63 -16.23
CA THR A 193 -1.87 -5.24 -16.40
C THR A 193 -1.33 -4.68 -15.11
N ALA A 194 -0.33 -3.83 -15.24
CA ALA A 194 0.20 -3.02 -14.15
C ALA A 194 0.07 -1.54 -14.48
N GLU A 195 0.60 -0.73 -13.60
CA GLU A 195 0.64 0.73 -13.67
C GLU A 195 1.18 1.31 -14.98
N VAL A 196 1.99 0.58 -15.72
CA VAL A 196 2.55 1.04 -17.00
C VAL A 196 1.51 1.41 -18.04
N LEU A 197 0.28 0.90 -17.90
CA LEU A 197 -0.86 1.25 -18.75
C LEU A 197 -1.70 2.39 -18.17
N GLY A 198 -1.40 2.85 -16.99
CA GLY A 198 -2.06 3.96 -16.34
C GLY A 198 -3.55 3.69 -16.10
N VAL A 199 -4.41 4.71 -16.29
CA VAL A 199 -5.88 4.57 -16.17
C VAL A 199 -6.40 3.40 -17.02
N GLN A 200 -5.70 3.05 -18.07
CA GLN A 200 -6.09 1.93 -18.95
C GLN A 200 -5.91 0.56 -18.28
N GLY A 201 -5.01 0.44 -17.29
CA GLY A 201 -4.85 -0.77 -16.49
C GLY A 201 -5.94 -0.96 -15.42
N PHE A 202 -6.43 0.12 -14.82
CA PHE A 202 -7.46 0.07 -13.77
C PHE A 202 -8.71 -0.76 -14.12
N PRO A 203 -9.28 -0.67 -15.34
CA PRO A 203 -10.42 -1.48 -15.68
C PRO A 203 -10.23 -2.99 -15.52
N ASP A 204 -9.00 -3.50 -15.66
CA ASP A 204 -8.75 -4.94 -15.52
C ASP A 204 -8.79 -5.38 -14.06
N PHE A 205 -8.24 -4.57 -13.13
CA PHE A 205 -8.35 -4.82 -11.69
C PHE A 205 -9.83 -4.86 -11.26
N PHE A 206 -10.59 -3.82 -11.57
CA PHE A 206 -11.99 -3.74 -11.13
C PHE A 206 -12.92 -4.70 -11.87
N LYS A 207 -12.59 -5.15 -13.08
CA LYS A 207 -13.29 -6.28 -13.73
C LYS A 207 -13.00 -7.59 -13.00
N ALA A 208 -11.75 -7.80 -12.58
CA ALA A 208 -11.36 -8.98 -11.84
C ALA A 208 -12.07 -9.02 -10.47
N GLU A 209 -12.05 -7.92 -9.72
CA GLU A 209 -12.79 -7.79 -8.46
C GLU A 209 -14.28 -8.04 -8.64
N LYS A 210 -14.90 -7.37 -9.63
CA LYS A 210 -16.32 -7.56 -9.89
C LYS A 210 -16.65 -9.01 -10.27
N PHE A 211 -15.79 -9.68 -11.03
CA PHE A 211 -15.96 -11.09 -11.34
C PHE A 211 -15.93 -11.96 -10.07
N VAL A 212 -14.99 -11.73 -9.18
CA VAL A 212 -14.85 -12.44 -7.91
C VAL A 212 -16.07 -12.20 -7.02
N ILE A 213 -16.52 -10.96 -6.92
CA ILE A 213 -17.71 -10.56 -6.15
C ILE A 213 -18.98 -11.21 -6.73
N ASP A 214 -19.21 -11.07 -8.03
CA ASP A 214 -20.41 -11.59 -8.68
C ASP A 214 -20.51 -13.13 -8.63
N ASN A 215 -19.39 -13.82 -8.48
CA ASN A 215 -19.34 -15.28 -8.37
C ASN A 215 -19.15 -15.77 -6.92
N HIS A 216 -19.19 -14.88 -5.93
CA HIS A 216 -19.05 -15.20 -4.50
C HIS A 216 -17.77 -16.01 -4.21
N LEU A 217 -16.64 -15.60 -4.80
CA LEU A 217 -15.37 -16.30 -4.66
C LEU A 217 -14.51 -15.78 -3.49
N ALA A 218 -14.82 -14.60 -2.96
CA ALA A 218 -14.18 -14.03 -1.78
C ALA A 218 -15.20 -13.30 -0.91
N ASP A 219 -14.97 -13.29 0.40
CA ASP A 219 -15.78 -12.62 1.43
C ASP A 219 -15.21 -11.24 1.78
N VAL A 220 -13.91 -11.09 1.70
CA VAL A 220 -13.15 -9.85 1.91
C VAL A 220 -12.08 -9.72 0.85
N ILE A 221 -11.85 -8.49 0.35
CA ILE A 221 -10.85 -8.21 -0.69
C ILE A 221 -9.86 -7.17 -0.20
N SER A 222 -8.56 -7.50 -0.33
CA SER A 222 -7.41 -6.61 -0.09
C SER A 222 -6.88 -6.04 -1.40
N GLN A 223 -6.57 -4.74 -1.39
CA GLN A 223 -6.03 -3.98 -2.51
C GLN A 223 -4.75 -3.28 -2.08
N SER A 224 -3.60 -3.79 -2.52
CA SER A 224 -2.28 -3.22 -2.24
C SER A 224 -1.75 -2.39 -3.41
N PHE A 225 -2.64 -1.62 -4.04
CA PHE A 225 -2.31 -0.72 -5.14
C PHE A 225 -3.08 0.60 -5.01
N ALA A 226 -2.52 1.66 -5.56
CA ALA A 226 -3.15 2.97 -5.47
C ALA A 226 -2.71 3.94 -6.57
N SER A 227 -3.48 4.99 -6.79
CA SER A 227 -3.10 6.17 -7.57
C SER A 227 -3.68 7.43 -6.93
N GLY A 228 -2.95 8.54 -7.00
CA GLY A 228 -3.47 9.82 -6.53
C GLY A 228 -4.78 10.21 -7.24
N GLU A 229 -5.74 10.76 -6.53
CA GLU A 229 -7.02 11.18 -7.11
C GLU A 229 -6.82 12.14 -8.30
N GLU A 230 -5.84 13.03 -8.20
CA GLU A 230 -5.51 14.04 -9.22
C GLU A 230 -4.76 13.45 -10.43
N ALA A 231 -4.30 12.22 -10.35
CA ALA A 231 -3.69 11.53 -11.47
C ALA A 231 -4.70 11.11 -12.53
N PHE A 232 -5.99 11.03 -12.19
CA PHE A 232 -7.05 10.72 -13.12
C PHE A 232 -7.33 11.88 -14.08
N ASN A 233 -7.71 11.56 -15.32
CA ASN A 233 -8.03 12.57 -16.34
C ASN A 233 -9.21 13.48 -15.97
N SER A 234 -10.12 12.96 -15.16
CA SER A 234 -11.26 13.69 -14.60
C SER A 234 -11.82 12.93 -13.40
N THR A 235 -12.52 13.62 -12.51
CA THR A 235 -13.30 13.01 -11.44
C THR A 235 -14.25 11.92 -11.98
N GLN A 236 -14.88 12.15 -13.11
CA GLN A 236 -15.79 11.18 -13.71
C GLN A 236 -15.07 9.90 -14.16
N SER A 237 -13.83 9.98 -14.65
CA SER A 237 -13.05 8.78 -15.02
C SER A 237 -12.72 7.91 -13.82
N LEU A 238 -12.49 8.48 -12.64
CA LEU A 238 -12.36 7.76 -11.38
C LEU A 238 -13.72 7.17 -10.96
N LEU A 239 -14.77 7.98 -10.94
CA LEU A 239 -16.11 7.55 -10.50
C LEU A 239 -16.67 6.39 -11.35
N ASN A 240 -16.32 6.31 -12.62
CA ASN A 240 -16.73 5.22 -13.52
C ASN A 240 -16.12 3.86 -13.14
N LEU A 241 -15.09 3.82 -12.31
CA LEU A 241 -14.42 2.59 -11.87
C LEU A 241 -15.00 2.01 -10.58
N ARG A 242 -15.88 2.73 -9.89
CA ARG A 242 -16.45 2.34 -8.59
C ARG A 242 -17.44 1.19 -8.64
N TYR A 243 -17.78 0.69 -9.82
CA TYR A 243 -18.79 -0.35 -10.00
C TYR A 243 -18.47 -1.66 -9.24
N ALA A 244 -17.18 -1.96 -9.01
CA ALA A 244 -16.77 -3.12 -8.21
C ALA A 244 -17.11 -2.89 -6.71
N PHE A 245 -16.83 -1.72 -6.17
CA PHE A 245 -17.15 -1.36 -4.77
C PHE A 245 -18.66 -1.29 -4.52
N GLU A 246 -19.41 -0.79 -5.50
CA GLU A 246 -20.87 -0.78 -5.44
C GLU A 246 -21.45 -2.21 -5.44
N ALA A 247 -20.86 -3.11 -6.23
CA ALA A 247 -21.20 -4.54 -6.23
C ALA A 247 -20.82 -5.21 -4.91
N ALA A 248 -19.63 -4.94 -4.38
CA ALA A 248 -19.15 -5.46 -3.09
C ALA A 248 -20.11 -5.06 -1.96
N ARG A 249 -20.47 -3.77 -1.87
CA ARG A 249 -21.46 -3.30 -0.91
C ARG A 249 -22.82 -3.98 -1.04
N ALA A 250 -23.28 -4.19 -2.27
CA ALA A 250 -24.58 -4.82 -2.52
C ALA A 250 -24.61 -6.30 -2.17
N GLN A 251 -23.45 -6.97 -2.26
CA GLN A 251 -23.31 -8.43 -2.04
C GLN A 251 -22.68 -8.79 -0.70
N GLY A 252 -22.34 -7.80 0.13
CA GLY A 252 -21.82 -8.02 1.47
C GLY A 252 -20.33 -8.40 1.51
N VAL A 253 -19.54 -8.02 0.49
CA VAL A 253 -18.09 -8.21 0.47
C VAL A 253 -17.40 -6.99 1.08
N THR A 254 -16.44 -7.21 1.99
CA THR A 254 -15.64 -6.13 2.57
C THR A 254 -14.48 -5.74 1.65
N MET A 255 -14.30 -4.44 1.39
CA MET A 255 -13.19 -3.92 0.58
C MET A 255 -12.22 -3.12 1.43
N LEU A 256 -10.93 -3.49 1.39
CA LEU A 256 -9.85 -2.75 2.05
C LEU A 256 -8.81 -2.29 1.03
N ALA A 257 -8.14 -1.19 1.32
CA ALA A 257 -7.05 -0.71 0.47
C ALA A 257 -5.95 -0.01 1.27
N ALA A 258 -4.72 -0.23 0.87
CA ALA A 258 -3.56 0.52 1.30
C ALA A 258 -3.71 2.01 0.98
N SER A 259 -3.43 2.89 1.94
CA SER A 259 -3.63 4.34 1.77
C SER A 259 -2.52 5.06 1.03
N GLY A 260 -1.43 4.36 0.70
CA GLY A 260 -0.28 4.87 -0.04
C GLY A 260 0.96 5.14 0.83
N ASP A 261 2.11 5.32 0.17
CA ASP A 261 3.43 5.33 0.79
C ASP A 261 4.22 6.63 0.53
N SER A 262 3.53 7.70 0.21
CA SER A 262 4.14 9.00 -0.07
C SER A 262 3.76 10.08 0.94
N GLY A 263 3.29 9.68 2.11
CA GLY A 263 2.80 10.58 3.15
C GLY A 263 1.53 11.32 2.69
N SER A 264 1.43 12.58 3.06
CA SER A 264 0.33 13.46 2.64
C SER A 264 0.37 13.86 1.17
N ALA A 265 1.34 13.38 0.39
CA ALA A 265 1.49 13.70 -1.03
C ALA A 265 1.00 12.56 -1.92
N ALA A 266 0.59 12.92 -3.13
CA ALA A 266 0.42 11.98 -4.23
C ALA A 266 1.26 12.46 -5.42
N THR A 267 1.64 11.53 -6.28
CA THR A 267 2.42 11.85 -7.46
C THR A 267 1.52 12.00 -8.67
N PRO A 268 1.77 13.00 -9.53
CA PRO A 268 1.20 12.97 -10.85
C PRO A 268 1.86 11.84 -11.63
N LYS A 269 1.23 11.49 -12.69
CA LYS A 269 1.68 10.54 -13.68
C LYS A 269 3.15 10.31 -13.81
N VAL A 270 3.51 9.07 -13.95
CA VAL A 270 4.82 8.65 -14.42
C VAL A 270 4.69 8.10 -15.85
N PRO A 271 5.72 8.20 -16.71
CA PRO A 271 6.93 7.44 -16.46
C PRO A 271 8.14 8.33 -16.24
N VAL A 272 8.47 8.66 -15.04
CA VAL A 272 9.75 9.30 -14.72
C VAL A 272 10.33 8.70 -13.45
N LYS A 273 11.57 8.35 -13.50
CA LYS A 273 12.34 8.02 -12.31
C LYS A 273 12.29 9.21 -11.36
N ASN A 274 11.76 9.04 -10.17
CA ASN A 274 11.51 10.08 -9.16
C ASN A 274 10.46 11.12 -9.60
N PRO A 275 9.18 10.78 -9.66
CA PRO A 275 8.13 11.74 -9.96
C PRO A 275 8.06 12.83 -8.90
N THR A 276 7.88 14.08 -9.35
CA THR A 276 7.65 15.20 -8.42
C THR A 276 6.22 15.10 -7.89
N PRO A 277 6.00 15.12 -6.58
CA PRO A 277 4.66 15.14 -6.00
C PRO A 277 3.85 16.36 -6.45
N PHE A 278 2.52 16.27 -6.37
CA PHE A 278 1.68 17.47 -6.43
C PHE A 278 2.14 18.47 -5.36
N PRO A 279 2.12 19.77 -5.62
CA PRO A 279 2.60 20.79 -4.66
C PRO A 279 1.61 21.07 -3.51
N PHE A 280 0.67 20.20 -3.25
CA PHE A 280 -0.37 20.27 -2.23
C PHE A 280 -0.69 18.87 -1.68
N PRO A 281 -1.28 18.76 -0.49
CA PRO A 281 -1.71 17.49 0.06
C PRO A 281 -2.75 16.81 -0.83
N ALA A 282 -2.57 15.53 -1.07
CA ALA A 282 -3.44 14.72 -1.92
C ALA A 282 -3.52 13.29 -1.36
N VAL A 283 -4.63 12.62 -1.58
CA VAL A 283 -4.87 11.25 -1.12
C VAL A 283 -4.89 10.27 -2.27
N TRP A 284 -4.74 9.01 -1.94
CA TRP A 284 -4.67 7.92 -2.89
C TRP A 284 -6.01 7.17 -2.95
N TRP A 285 -6.44 6.86 -4.16
CA TRP A 285 -7.58 6.00 -4.46
C TRP A 285 -7.05 4.60 -4.86
N PRO A 286 -7.64 3.47 -4.38
CA PRO A 286 -9.01 3.32 -3.87
C PRO A 286 -9.23 3.58 -2.38
N ALA A 287 -8.22 3.75 -1.55
CA ALA A 287 -8.40 3.98 -0.10
C ALA A 287 -9.27 5.21 0.23
N SER A 288 -9.31 6.22 -0.65
CA SER A 288 -10.16 7.39 -0.49
C SER A 288 -11.62 7.18 -0.90
N ASP A 289 -11.99 6.03 -1.49
CA ASP A 289 -13.39 5.75 -1.79
C ASP A 289 -14.21 5.53 -0.51
N PRO A 290 -15.39 6.18 -0.35
CA PRO A 290 -16.22 5.97 0.83
C PRO A 290 -16.74 4.54 1.03
N LEU A 291 -16.67 3.68 0.02
CA LEU A 291 -17.07 2.26 0.07
C LEU A 291 -15.92 1.32 0.41
N VAL A 292 -14.71 1.85 0.53
CA VAL A 292 -13.47 1.11 0.84
C VAL A 292 -12.99 1.52 2.23
N THR A 293 -12.42 0.58 2.98
CA THR A 293 -11.75 0.84 4.25
C THR A 293 -10.29 1.14 3.97
N GLY A 294 -9.86 2.38 4.18
CA GLY A 294 -8.48 2.81 3.97
C GLY A 294 -7.58 2.47 5.16
N VAL A 295 -6.43 1.83 4.89
CA VAL A 295 -5.46 1.39 5.89
C VAL A 295 -4.21 2.25 5.84
N GLY A 296 -3.96 3.04 6.89
CA GLY A 296 -2.78 3.87 7.09
C GLY A 296 -1.62 3.14 7.76
N GLY A 297 -0.57 3.88 8.14
CA GLY A 297 0.69 3.27 8.51
C GLY A 297 1.35 3.77 9.80
N THR A 298 2.00 2.82 10.52
CA THR A 298 2.78 3.10 11.73
C THR A 298 4.18 2.52 11.67
N TYR A 299 5.07 3.01 12.56
CA TYR A 299 6.23 2.29 13.06
C TYR A 299 5.78 1.49 14.28
N LEU A 300 5.89 0.16 14.23
CA LEU A 300 5.59 -0.71 15.37
C LEU A 300 6.82 -0.82 16.28
N CYS A 301 6.68 -0.37 17.52
CA CYS A 301 7.78 -0.29 18.49
C CYS A 301 7.72 -1.39 19.56
N THR A 302 7.04 -2.49 19.31
CA THR A 302 7.08 -3.68 20.17
C THR A 302 8.34 -4.52 19.90
N ASP A 303 8.63 -5.44 20.79
CA ASP A 303 9.74 -6.40 20.63
C ASP A 303 9.51 -7.27 19.39
N PRO A 304 10.42 -7.30 18.42
CA PRO A 304 10.21 -7.97 17.14
C PRO A 304 10.27 -9.50 17.21
N ASN A 305 10.68 -10.09 18.34
CA ASN A 305 10.65 -11.53 18.54
C ASN A 305 9.35 -12.00 19.18
N THR A 306 8.81 -11.20 20.12
CA THR A 306 7.67 -11.62 20.95
C THR A 306 6.41 -10.80 20.72
N GLY A 307 6.51 -9.55 20.30
CA GLY A 307 5.38 -8.63 20.18
C GLY A 307 4.76 -8.15 21.50
N LEU A 308 5.21 -8.66 22.64
CA LEU A 308 4.50 -8.52 23.93
C LEU A 308 4.82 -7.22 24.67
N ALA A 309 6.01 -6.67 24.49
CA ALA A 309 6.46 -5.49 25.22
C ALA A 309 6.93 -4.40 24.25
N VAL A 310 6.82 -3.15 24.68
CA VAL A 310 7.45 -2.03 23.96
C VAL A 310 8.96 -2.13 24.08
N ASP A 311 9.66 -2.07 22.95
CA ASP A 311 11.12 -2.03 22.85
C ASP A 311 11.55 -0.67 22.29
N SER A 312 12.02 0.21 23.19
CA SER A 312 12.59 1.52 22.80
C SER A 312 14.10 1.49 22.66
N GLY A 313 14.75 0.34 22.91
CA GLY A 313 16.22 0.20 22.87
C GLY A 313 16.76 -0.03 21.47
N SER A 314 15.97 -0.70 20.63
CA SER A 314 16.38 -1.10 19.28
C SER A 314 15.98 -0.06 18.22
N PRO A 315 16.67 -0.02 17.04
CA PRO A 315 16.27 0.84 15.93
C PRO A 315 14.81 0.54 15.51
N PRO A 316 14.10 1.42 14.81
CA PRO A 316 14.58 2.70 14.27
C PRO A 316 14.55 3.85 15.28
N ALA A 317 15.12 4.99 14.88
CA ALA A 317 15.17 6.19 15.72
C ALA A 317 13.79 6.63 16.21
N GLN A 318 12.73 6.42 15.44
CA GLN A 318 11.36 6.77 15.82
C GLN A 318 10.90 6.04 17.10
N CYS A 319 11.27 4.78 17.27
CA CYS A 319 11.00 4.04 18.51
C CYS A 319 11.92 4.48 19.66
N GLN A 320 13.20 4.74 19.36
CA GLN A 320 14.19 5.15 20.37
C GLN A 320 13.92 6.55 20.95
N THR A 321 13.44 7.46 20.13
CA THR A 321 13.12 8.84 20.54
C THR A 321 11.74 8.98 21.19
N ASN A 322 10.92 7.93 21.17
CA ASN A 322 9.59 7.86 21.78
C ASN A 322 9.50 6.68 22.78
N PRO A 323 10.27 6.72 23.90
CA PRO A 323 10.33 5.60 24.82
C PRO A 323 8.98 5.30 25.47
N GLY A 324 8.62 4.03 25.52
CA GLY A 324 7.34 3.57 26.09
C GLY A 324 6.14 3.72 25.14
N VAL A 325 6.31 4.31 23.97
CA VAL A 325 5.26 4.42 22.96
C VAL A 325 5.24 3.15 22.10
N ARG A 326 4.08 2.53 21.97
CA ARG A 326 3.87 1.28 21.26
C ARG A 326 3.98 1.43 19.75
N GLU A 327 3.39 2.50 19.22
CA GLU A 327 3.36 2.81 17.78
C GLU A 327 3.54 4.30 17.56
N VAL A 328 4.21 4.64 16.47
CA VAL A 328 4.45 6.01 16.02
C VAL A 328 3.92 6.13 14.59
N GLY A 329 3.17 7.17 14.28
CA GLY A 329 2.67 7.40 12.92
C GLY A 329 3.81 7.40 11.89
N TRP A 330 3.66 6.62 10.83
CA TRP A 330 4.71 6.47 9.81
C TRP A 330 4.79 7.70 8.92
N ILE A 331 6.02 8.20 8.75
CA ILE A 331 6.24 9.44 7.99
C ILE A 331 5.76 9.36 6.54
N ALA A 332 5.71 8.16 5.96
CA ALA A 332 5.27 7.95 4.59
C ALA A 332 3.83 7.41 4.50
N ALA A 333 3.10 7.26 5.61
CA ALA A 333 1.71 6.81 5.59
C ALA A 333 0.83 7.74 4.74
N GLY A 334 0.17 7.20 3.72
CA GLY A 334 -0.77 7.94 2.89
C GLY A 334 -1.96 8.42 3.70
N GLY A 335 -2.33 9.69 3.54
CA GLY A 335 -3.51 10.21 4.22
C GLY A 335 -3.67 11.72 4.14
N GLY A 336 -4.90 12.15 4.40
CA GLY A 336 -5.31 13.53 4.23
C GLY A 336 -6.82 13.64 4.00
N PHE A 337 -7.19 14.53 3.08
CA PHE A 337 -8.58 14.84 2.76
C PHE A 337 -8.82 14.71 1.26
N SER A 338 -9.82 13.93 0.87
CA SER A 338 -10.18 13.70 -0.52
C SER A 338 -10.64 15.00 -1.20
N HIS A 339 -10.20 15.19 -2.44
CA HIS A 339 -10.69 16.26 -3.32
C HIS A 339 -11.87 15.80 -4.21
N VAL A 340 -12.15 14.50 -4.23
CA VAL A 340 -13.20 13.89 -5.05
C VAL A 340 -14.45 13.58 -4.23
N PHE A 341 -14.28 13.04 -3.02
CA PHE A 341 -15.39 12.54 -2.22
C PHE A 341 -15.70 13.47 -1.04
N PRO A 342 -16.97 13.86 -0.85
CA PRO A 342 -17.40 14.58 0.35
C PRO A 342 -17.32 13.66 1.57
N ARG A 343 -17.32 14.27 2.76
CA ARG A 343 -17.35 13.53 4.03
C ARG A 343 -18.58 12.62 4.10
N PRO A 344 -18.39 11.29 4.19
CA PRO A 344 -19.50 10.36 4.34
C PRO A 344 -20.16 10.50 5.72
N LEU A 345 -21.41 10.08 5.84
CA LEU A 345 -22.20 10.24 7.08
C LEU A 345 -21.56 9.57 8.29
N PHE A 346 -20.90 8.43 8.11
CA PHE A 346 -20.23 7.73 9.21
C PHE A 346 -19.04 8.53 9.78
N GLN A 347 -18.42 9.43 9.04
CA GLN A 347 -17.37 10.32 9.53
C GLN A 347 -17.92 11.60 10.23
N ASN A 348 -19.22 11.71 10.44
CA ASN A 348 -19.79 12.78 11.24
C ASN A 348 -19.64 12.54 12.76
N VAL A 349 -19.32 11.31 13.16
CA VAL A 349 -19.09 10.91 14.54
C VAL A 349 -17.64 10.43 14.69
N LEU A 350 -16.88 11.10 15.55
CA LEU A 350 -15.46 10.86 15.74
C LEU A 350 -15.14 10.77 17.23
N PRO A 351 -14.06 10.08 17.64
CA PRO A 351 -13.55 10.15 19.00
C PRO A 351 -13.25 11.59 19.43
N ALA A 352 -13.29 11.85 20.72
CA ALA A 352 -12.89 13.15 21.27
C ALA A 352 -11.40 13.42 20.97
N GLY A 353 -11.07 14.64 20.57
CA GLY A 353 -9.71 15.05 20.24
C GLY A 353 -9.31 14.84 18.78
N SER A 354 -10.16 14.22 17.97
CA SER A 354 -9.91 13.96 16.56
C SER A 354 -9.60 15.21 15.74
N THR A 355 -8.76 15.04 14.74
CA THR A 355 -8.59 16.02 13.67
C THR A 355 -9.93 16.27 12.96
N THR A 356 -10.25 17.53 12.73
CA THR A 356 -11.52 17.90 12.09
C THR A 356 -11.52 17.52 10.62
N ILE A 357 -12.48 16.71 10.21
CA ILE A 357 -12.72 16.38 8.80
C ILE A 357 -13.63 17.46 8.20
N PRO A 358 -13.23 18.18 7.13
CA PRO A 358 -14.10 19.12 6.43
C PRO A 358 -15.38 18.44 5.91
N ALA A 359 -16.50 19.14 5.92
CA ALA A 359 -17.76 18.59 5.39
C ALA A 359 -17.69 18.24 3.89
N THR A 360 -16.78 18.88 3.17
CA THR A 360 -16.59 18.72 1.72
C THR A 360 -15.61 17.61 1.36
N ALA A 361 -14.97 16.96 2.34
CA ALA A 361 -13.90 16.01 2.08
C ALA A 361 -14.01 14.76 2.97
N ARG A 362 -13.83 13.57 2.37
CA ARG A 362 -13.59 12.34 3.12
C ARG A 362 -12.20 12.40 3.77
N GLY A 363 -12.11 12.04 5.04
CA GLY A 363 -10.83 11.84 5.73
C GLY A 363 -10.26 10.44 5.46
N VAL A 364 -8.97 10.34 5.22
CA VAL A 364 -8.23 9.11 4.91
C VAL A 364 -6.98 9.06 5.80
N PRO A 365 -6.64 7.90 6.37
CA PRO A 365 -7.26 6.59 6.32
C PRO A 365 -8.41 6.44 7.33
N ASP A 366 -9.06 5.26 7.36
CA ASP A 366 -10.05 4.92 8.39
C ASP A 366 -9.39 4.32 9.63
N ILE A 367 -8.38 3.49 9.43
CA ILE A 367 -7.67 2.68 10.42
C ILE A 367 -6.18 2.64 10.08
N GLY A 368 -5.35 2.20 11.02
CA GLY A 368 -3.92 2.05 10.85
C GLY A 368 -3.41 0.63 11.11
N TYR A 369 -2.19 0.36 10.69
CA TYR A 369 -1.44 -0.85 10.98
C TYR A 369 0.07 -0.62 10.82
N GLN A 370 0.90 -1.62 11.20
CA GLN A 370 2.33 -1.56 10.91
C GLN A 370 2.57 -1.40 9.40
N ALA A 371 3.42 -0.45 9.02
CA ALA A 371 3.71 -0.16 7.62
C ALA A 371 5.18 0.17 7.33
N SER A 372 5.93 0.67 8.30
CA SER A 372 7.33 1.01 8.03
C SER A 372 8.20 -0.23 7.87
N SER A 373 8.96 -0.34 6.79
CA SER A 373 9.96 -1.39 6.63
C SER A 373 11.11 -1.31 7.67
N ARG A 374 11.26 -0.17 8.35
CA ARG A 374 12.22 -0.07 9.46
C ARG A 374 11.77 -0.84 10.71
N THR A 375 10.49 -1.10 10.81
CA THR A 375 9.86 -2.05 11.73
C THR A 375 9.04 -3.07 10.93
N GLY A 376 9.62 -3.55 9.83
CA GLY A 376 8.91 -4.29 8.79
C GLY A 376 8.68 -5.75 9.12
N VAL A 377 7.89 -6.36 8.27
CA VAL A 377 7.59 -7.79 8.32
C VAL A 377 8.54 -8.57 7.43
N LEU A 378 8.85 -9.80 7.81
CA LEU A 378 9.66 -10.71 7.00
C LEU A 378 8.83 -11.31 5.87
N VAL A 379 9.37 -11.29 4.66
CA VAL A 379 8.78 -11.89 3.47
C VAL A 379 9.82 -12.77 2.80
N TYR A 380 9.43 -13.95 2.38
CA TYR A 380 10.27 -14.84 1.58
C TYR A 380 9.83 -14.84 0.12
N ILE A 381 10.77 -14.66 -0.77
CA ILE A 381 10.50 -14.68 -2.20
C ILE A 381 11.59 -15.46 -2.94
N THR A 382 11.18 -16.35 -3.83
CA THR A 382 12.02 -16.98 -4.84
C THR A 382 11.63 -16.42 -6.20
N ASN A 383 12.60 -15.89 -6.93
CA ASN A 383 12.31 -15.32 -8.24
C ASN A 383 13.38 -15.73 -9.27
N PRO A 384 13.45 -17.03 -9.59
CA PRO A 384 14.57 -17.61 -10.34
C PRO A 384 14.66 -17.17 -11.81
N GLY A 385 13.56 -16.69 -12.39
CA GLY A 385 13.52 -16.23 -13.79
C GLY A 385 13.77 -14.73 -13.97
N TYR A 386 13.73 -13.96 -12.88
CA TYR A 386 13.71 -12.49 -12.90
C TYR A 386 14.94 -11.94 -12.19
N THR A 387 16.08 -11.98 -12.87
CA THR A 387 17.29 -11.32 -12.39
C THR A 387 17.10 -9.82 -12.47
N GLY A 388 16.64 -9.17 -11.42
CA GLY A 388 16.57 -7.75 -11.53
C GLY A 388 15.76 -6.93 -10.53
N ILE A 389 15.32 -7.47 -9.39
CA ILE A 389 14.98 -6.56 -8.30
C ILE A 389 16.25 -5.82 -7.93
N VAL A 390 16.25 -4.51 -8.16
CA VAL A 390 17.35 -3.66 -7.74
C VAL A 390 17.09 -3.27 -6.30
N CYS A 391 17.92 -3.76 -5.40
CA CYS A 391 17.88 -3.36 -4.01
C CYS A 391 18.13 -1.85 -3.84
N PRO A 392 17.71 -1.23 -2.73
CA PRO A 392 17.90 0.20 -2.48
C PRO A 392 19.36 0.68 -2.56
N ASP A 393 20.32 -0.21 -2.37
CA ASP A 393 21.77 0.07 -2.52
C ASP A 393 22.26 0.00 -3.98
N GLY A 394 21.37 -0.30 -4.93
CA GLY A 394 21.69 -0.45 -6.35
C GLY A 394 22.21 -1.83 -6.75
N SER A 395 22.36 -2.78 -5.82
CA SER A 395 22.69 -4.16 -6.10
C SER A 395 21.47 -4.94 -6.64
N LEU A 396 21.73 -6.09 -7.29
CA LEU A 396 20.65 -7.01 -7.67
C LEU A 396 20.31 -7.89 -6.46
N CYS A 397 19.06 -7.84 -6.02
CA CYS A 397 18.57 -8.72 -4.98
C CYS A 397 18.41 -10.15 -5.49
N SER A 398 18.71 -11.11 -4.63
CA SER A 398 18.52 -12.53 -4.90
C SER A 398 17.24 -13.05 -4.28
N ALA A 399 16.88 -14.31 -4.55
CA ALA A 399 15.88 -15.04 -3.78
C ALA A 399 16.27 -15.11 -2.30
N GLY A 400 15.30 -15.05 -1.40
CA GLY A 400 15.52 -15.13 0.04
C GLY A 400 14.60 -14.23 0.87
N TRP A 401 15.03 -13.88 2.07
CA TRP A 401 14.26 -13.07 3.01
C TRP A 401 14.50 -11.58 2.83
N TYR A 402 13.39 -10.88 2.80
CA TYR A 402 13.33 -9.43 2.81
C TYR A 402 12.61 -8.96 4.08
N VAL A 403 12.95 -7.76 4.55
CA VAL A 403 12.11 -7.00 5.46
C VAL A 403 11.36 -5.96 4.63
N VAL A 404 10.06 -6.03 4.68
CA VAL A 404 9.16 -5.26 3.80
C VAL A 404 8.26 -4.37 4.65
N GLY A 405 7.89 -3.24 4.09
CA GLY A 405 6.90 -2.32 4.63
C GLY A 405 6.07 -1.75 3.50
N GLY A 406 5.34 -0.71 3.78
CA GLY A 406 4.32 -0.11 2.97
C GLY A 406 2.98 -0.22 3.67
N THR A 407 2.02 0.63 3.30
CA THR A 407 0.63 0.45 3.74
C THR A 407 0.02 -0.84 3.17
N SER A 408 0.66 -1.43 2.16
CA SER A 408 0.44 -2.80 1.68
C SER A 408 0.63 -3.87 2.75
N SER A 409 1.58 -3.68 3.69
CA SER A 409 1.71 -4.61 4.83
C SER A 409 0.45 -4.64 5.70
N GLY A 410 -0.27 -3.51 5.79
CA GLY A 410 -1.46 -3.38 6.61
C GLY A 410 -2.72 -3.93 5.96
N SER A 411 -2.93 -3.71 4.67
CA SER A 411 -4.18 -4.06 3.97
C SER A 411 -4.52 -5.57 4.04
N PRO A 412 -3.63 -6.50 3.65
CA PRO A 412 -3.90 -7.93 3.73
C PRO A 412 -4.04 -8.44 5.16
N GLN A 413 -3.28 -7.88 6.11
CA GLN A 413 -3.41 -8.24 7.51
C GLN A 413 -4.76 -7.77 8.11
N TRP A 414 -5.24 -6.59 7.72
CA TRP A 414 -6.60 -6.17 8.07
C TRP A 414 -7.68 -7.03 7.37
N ALA A 415 -7.47 -7.44 6.12
CA ALA A 415 -8.38 -8.38 5.46
C ALA A 415 -8.45 -9.71 6.23
N ALA A 416 -7.32 -10.17 6.74
CA ALA A 416 -7.26 -11.35 7.61
C ALA A 416 -7.96 -11.14 8.96
N LEU A 417 -7.84 -9.96 9.59
CA LEU A 417 -8.63 -9.62 10.79
C LEU A 417 -10.12 -9.64 10.50
N ILE A 418 -10.54 -9.10 9.35
CA ILE A 418 -11.95 -9.15 8.94
C ILE A 418 -12.39 -10.60 8.67
N ALA A 419 -11.56 -11.44 8.06
CA ALA A 419 -11.87 -12.86 7.89
C ALA A 419 -12.11 -13.58 9.23
N ILE A 420 -11.37 -13.21 10.28
CA ILE A 420 -11.63 -13.71 11.65
C ILE A 420 -12.96 -13.15 12.19
N ALA A 421 -13.27 -11.88 11.95
CA ALA A 421 -14.55 -11.29 12.35
C ALA A 421 -15.72 -11.92 11.60
N ASP A 422 -15.57 -12.20 10.31
CA ASP A 422 -16.54 -12.92 9.49
C ASP A 422 -16.79 -14.34 10.01
N GLN A 423 -15.74 -15.05 10.46
CA GLN A 423 -15.90 -16.34 11.13
C GLN A 423 -16.67 -16.21 12.45
N ILE A 424 -16.39 -15.20 13.26
CA ILE A 424 -17.15 -14.92 14.51
C ILE A 424 -18.62 -14.62 14.19
N ASN A 425 -18.87 -13.89 13.11
CA ASN A 425 -20.20 -13.56 12.62
C ASN A 425 -20.95 -14.74 12.01
N GLY A 426 -20.25 -15.77 11.55
CA GLY A 426 -20.81 -16.90 10.79
C GLY A 426 -21.06 -16.58 9.32
N GLY A 427 -20.42 -15.55 8.77
CA GLY A 427 -20.46 -15.11 7.38
C GLY A 427 -19.97 -13.66 7.21
N PRO A 428 -19.84 -13.18 5.97
CA PRO A 428 -19.24 -11.88 5.71
C PRO A 428 -20.00 -10.70 6.35
N LEU A 429 -19.25 -9.75 6.89
CA LEU A 429 -19.77 -8.51 7.51
C LEU A 429 -20.11 -7.44 6.47
N GLY A 430 -19.45 -7.47 5.32
CA GLY A 430 -19.66 -6.50 4.25
C GLY A 430 -19.09 -5.13 4.58
N PHE A 431 -19.86 -4.06 4.30
CA PHE A 431 -19.39 -2.69 4.45
C PHE A 431 -19.27 -2.26 5.91
N ILE A 432 -18.06 -2.30 6.45
CA ILE A 432 -17.77 -2.13 7.88
C ILE A 432 -17.54 -0.67 8.34
N ASN A 433 -17.28 0.30 7.44
CA ASN A 433 -16.91 1.66 7.84
C ASN A 433 -17.90 2.31 8.84
N PRO A 434 -19.24 2.19 8.66
CA PRO A 434 -20.16 2.76 9.66
C PRO A 434 -19.99 2.16 11.07
N ALA A 435 -19.68 0.87 11.16
CA ALA A 435 -19.46 0.20 12.44
C ALA A 435 -18.14 0.62 13.09
N LEU A 436 -17.05 0.78 12.29
CA LEU A 436 -15.78 1.31 12.77
C LEU A 436 -15.95 2.68 13.46
N TYR A 437 -16.60 3.61 12.79
CA TYR A 437 -16.81 4.96 13.32
C TYR A 437 -17.83 4.99 14.49
N LYS A 438 -18.79 4.06 14.50
CA LYS A 438 -19.69 3.88 15.65
C LYS A 438 -18.92 3.43 16.91
N ILE A 439 -18.04 2.46 16.79
CA ILE A 439 -17.12 2.05 17.87
C ILE A 439 -16.24 3.22 18.29
N GLY A 440 -15.59 3.88 17.32
CA GLY A 440 -14.71 5.02 17.56
C GLY A 440 -15.41 6.17 18.31
N SER A 441 -16.70 6.38 18.10
CA SER A 441 -17.46 7.44 18.77
C SER A 441 -17.87 7.14 20.21
N ASP A 442 -17.78 5.88 20.65
CA ASP A 442 -17.98 5.48 22.03
C ASP A 442 -16.64 5.49 22.78
N PRO A 443 -16.43 6.37 23.77
CA PRO A 443 -15.15 6.51 24.44
C PRO A 443 -14.65 5.24 25.14
N ALA A 444 -15.56 4.42 25.65
CA ALA A 444 -15.20 3.17 26.36
C ALA A 444 -14.78 2.08 25.37
N ARG A 445 -15.53 1.91 24.29
CA ARG A 445 -15.16 0.99 23.21
C ARG A 445 -13.89 1.45 22.50
N TYR A 446 -13.78 2.73 22.14
CA TYR A 446 -12.59 3.25 21.48
C TYR A 446 -11.31 2.96 22.27
N ALA A 447 -11.34 3.21 23.59
CA ALA A 447 -10.19 2.96 24.46
C ALA A 447 -9.86 1.47 24.65
N ALA A 448 -10.83 0.57 24.46
CA ALA A 448 -10.62 -0.87 24.57
C ALA A 448 -10.18 -1.51 23.26
N ASP A 449 -10.75 -1.03 22.14
CA ASP A 449 -10.69 -1.66 20.83
C ASP A 449 -9.51 -1.18 20.00
N PHE A 450 -9.06 0.07 20.22
CA PHE A 450 -7.98 0.66 19.45
C PHE A 450 -6.80 1.09 20.32
N TYR A 451 -5.61 0.95 19.76
CA TYR A 451 -4.42 1.64 20.24
C TYR A 451 -4.37 3.00 19.52
N ASP A 452 -4.71 4.07 20.24
CA ASP A 452 -4.69 5.44 19.71
C ASP A 452 -3.24 5.90 19.47
N VAL A 453 -2.87 6.19 18.24
CA VAL A 453 -1.51 6.58 17.85
C VAL A 453 -1.42 8.10 17.82
N THR A 454 -0.83 8.68 18.85
CA THR A 454 -0.81 10.14 19.07
C THR A 454 0.52 10.82 18.80
N THR A 455 1.48 10.10 18.21
CA THR A 455 2.85 10.56 17.97
C THR A 455 3.25 10.25 16.55
N GLY A 456 3.99 11.16 15.90
CA GLY A 456 4.43 11.01 14.51
C GLY A 456 3.72 11.96 13.55
N ASN A 457 3.99 11.82 12.29
CA ASN A 457 3.36 12.59 11.21
C ASN A 457 3.60 11.91 9.87
N ASN A 458 2.90 12.34 8.80
CA ASN A 458 3.07 11.81 7.46
C ASN A 458 3.69 12.81 6.46
N GLY A 459 4.59 13.66 6.89
CA GLY A 459 5.25 14.69 6.07
C GLY A 459 6.51 14.21 5.36
N SER A 460 6.46 13.10 4.60
CA SER A 460 7.65 12.54 3.93
C SER A 460 8.11 13.29 2.68
N SER A 461 7.22 14.04 2.04
CA SER A 461 7.48 14.63 0.71
C SER A 461 7.49 16.17 0.75
N ALA A 462 8.61 16.76 1.18
CA ALA A 462 8.78 18.22 1.08
C ALA A 462 8.68 18.69 -0.39
N PRO A 463 8.01 19.83 -0.69
CA PRO A 463 7.50 20.84 0.25
C PRO A 463 6.04 20.61 0.72
N VAL A 464 5.43 19.46 0.48
CA VAL A 464 4.04 19.18 0.88
C VAL A 464 3.99 19.01 2.40
N PRO A 465 3.15 19.79 3.12
CA PRO A 465 3.03 19.66 4.55
C PRO A 465 2.34 18.34 4.93
N GLY A 466 2.89 17.66 5.95
CA GLY A 466 2.25 16.49 6.54
C GLY A 466 1.22 16.85 7.60
N TYR A 467 0.48 15.85 8.00
CA TYR A 467 -0.44 15.91 9.14
C TYR A 467 0.18 15.24 10.35
N PRO A 468 -0.02 15.75 11.57
CA PRO A 468 0.39 15.07 12.79
C PRO A 468 -0.56 13.91 13.12
N ALA A 469 -0.02 12.85 13.72
CA ALA A 469 -0.81 11.89 14.48
C ALA A 469 -1.27 12.56 15.78
N THR A 470 -2.57 12.45 16.10
CA THR A 470 -3.23 13.12 17.22
C THR A 470 -4.20 12.18 17.94
N THR A 471 -4.67 12.57 19.12
CA THR A 471 -5.72 11.80 19.81
C THR A 471 -6.96 11.65 18.93
N GLY A 472 -7.54 10.46 18.93
CA GLY A 472 -8.70 10.14 18.14
C GLY A 472 -8.37 9.90 16.68
N TRP A 473 -9.29 10.21 15.77
CA TRP A 473 -9.04 10.07 14.34
C TRP A 473 -8.08 11.14 13.82
N ASP A 474 -7.09 10.73 13.05
CA ASP A 474 -6.16 11.61 12.36
C ASP A 474 -5.81 11.12 10.94
N PRO A 475 -5.26 12.01 10.06
CA PRO A 475 -4.91 11.66 8.67
C PRO A 475 -3.65 10.78 8.51
N VAL A 476 -3.08 10.22 9.56
CA VAL A 476 -1.91 9.32 9.50
C VAL A 476 -2.31 7.89 9.78
N THR A 477 -3.13 7.69 10.84
CA THR A 477 -3.45 6.38 11.39
C THR A 477 -4.96 6.09 11.49
N GLY A 478 -5.80 7.05 11.03
CA GLY A 478 -7.25 6.90 11.15
C GLY A 478 -7.68 6.81 12.62
N LEU A 479 -8.52 5.85 12.95
CA LEU A 479 -8.95 5.56 14.32
C LEU A 479 -7.86 4.88 15.18
N GLY A 480 -6.67 4.66 14.63
CA GLY A 480 -5.59 3.91 15.29
C GLY A 480 -5.50 2.46 14.84
N THR A 481 -4.73 1.65 15.59
CA THR A 481 -4.48 0.23 15.29
C THR A 481 -5.29 -0.70 16.19
N PRO A 482 -5.60 -1.94 15.79
CA PRO A 482 -6.58 -2.75 16.50
C PRO A 482 -6.00 -3.47 17.73
N ASN A 483 -6.79 -3.55 18.79
CA ASN A 483 -6.69 -4.57 19.83
C ASN A 483 -7.61 -5.73 19.45
N ALA A 484 -7.14 -6.63 18.58
CA ALA A 484 -7.98 -7.57 17.85
C ALA A 484 -8.90 -8.43 18.73
N ALA A 485 -8.41 -8.89 19.88
CA ALA A 485 -9.21 -9.76 20.78
C ALA A 485 -10.47 -9.08 21.32
N VAL A 486 -10.48 -7.76 21.44
CA VAL A 486 -11.63 -6.96 21.90
C VAL A 486 -12.39 -6.41 20.70
N PHE A 487 -11.66 -5.82 19.77
CA PHE A 487 -12.22 -5.12 18.62
C PHE A 487 -13.08 -6.02 17.69
N LEU A 488 -12.61 -7.25 17.35
CA LEU A 488 -13.33 -8.06 16.37
C LEU A 488 -14.72 -8.51 16.84
N PRO A 489 -14.93 -9.00 18.10
CA PRO A 489 -16.27 -9.23 18.60
C PRO A 489 -17.15 -7.98 18.66
N ASP A 490 -16.57 -6.82 19.03
CA ASP A 490 -17.28 -5.56 19.10
C ASP A 490 -17.66 -5.04 17.69
N LEU A 491 -16.81 -5.26 16.68
CA LEU A 491 -17.13 -4.97 15.29
C LEU A 491 -18.34 -5.76 14.80
N VAL A 492 -18.38 -7.08 15.09
CA VAL A 492 -19.53 -7.93 14.76
C VAL A 492 -20.82 -7.38 15.39
N GLN A 493 -20.78 -7.02 16.67
CA GLN A 493 -21.95 -6.42 17.34
C GLN A 493 -22.34 -5.09 16.72
N ALA A 494 -21.39 -4.22 16.42
CA ALA A 494 -21.63 -2.89 15.89
C ALA A 494 -22.26 -2.91 14.47
N VAL A 495 -21.90 -3.87 13.64
CA VAL A 495 -22.50 -4.09 12.30
C VAL A 495 -23.98 -4.46 12.44
N HIS A 496 -24.34 -5.28 13.43
CA HIS A 496 -25.74 -5.66 13.69
C HIS A 496 -26.57 -4.60 14.44
N GLY A 497 -26.00 -3.45 14.72
CA GLY A 497 -26.72 -2.33 15.36
C GLY A 497 -26.80 -2.39 16.88
N ASN A 498 -26.09 -3.32 17.51
CA ASN A 498 -26.08 -3.54 18.95
C ASN A 498 -25.00 -2.73 19.67
#